data_2d723eb1636ea1fbffec8f6c1f7b6327
#
_entry.id   2d723eb1636ea1fbffec8f6c1f7b6327
#
_cell.length_a   1.000
_cell.length_b   1.000
_cell.length_c   1.000
_cell.angle_alpha   90.00
_cell.angle_beta   90.00
_cell.angle_gamma   90.00
#
_symmetry.space_group_name_H-M   'P 1'
#
loop_
_entity.id
_entity.type
_entity.pdbx_description
1 polymer ?
#
loop_
_entity_poly.entity_id
_entity_poly.type
_entity_poly.pdbx_seq_one_letter_code
_entity_poly.pdbx_strand_id
1 'polypeptide(L)'
;MTNTNPAGTFQKAPLSQKIGYGFGDMSSSMFWKIFTAYLPFFYSTIFGLSLVDATFLMLVTRIWDAVSDPMMGIIADRTQTRWGKYRPYLLWISIPFAVVGVLLFTTPELGYAGKRIWAYVTYIMMMTVYTAINVPYGAMLGVMTADSDEKTVFSSFRMFFAYAGSFIVLAGWEPLCKMFNKMQGIETSVNDPSSWQYAMIVVAVCCFLLFLLCFKMTRETVKSLPKETSVGSDLKTLFRNAPWWILLGGVLFFNLFNAARYTAGPFFFASVIGDGAQLKIFSLEFLFYAGIFFAVGEVANMAGVAMTPWITRKIGKKSTFMYSLILLIGLSSIFFFIPLTSGGYWLMMLMQVVISVITGIVSPLVWSMYADI
;
A
#
# COMPACT_ATOMS: atom_id res chain seq x y z
N MET A 1 -26.73 14.33 13.94
CA MET A 1 -27.49 13.32 14.69
C MET A 1 -26.65 12.05 14.66
N THR A 2 -26.11 11.63 15.79
CA THR A 2 -25.39 10.36 15.93
C THR A 2 -26.42 9.23 15.88
N ASN A 3 -26.28 8.32 14.93
CA ASN A 3 -27.14 7.13 14.83
C ASN A 3 -26.81 6.17 16.00
N THR A 4 -27.27 6.48 17.19
CA THR A 4 -27.25 5.57 18.34
C THR A 4 -28.59 4.85 18.44
N ASN A 5 -28.54 3.54 18.62
CA ASN A 5 -29.73 2.76 19.06
C ASN A 5 -30.20 3.27 20.44
N PRO A 6 -31.48 3.03 20.83
CA PRO A 6 -31.98 3.37 22.17
C PRO A 6 -31.15 2.83 23.34
N ALA A 7 -30.26 1.86 23.09
CA ALA A 7 -29.31 1.29 24.05
C ALA A 7 -27.95 1.99 24.10
N GLY A 8 -27.74 3.11 23.39
CA GLY A 8 -26.46 3.84 23.37
C GLY A 8 -25.33 3.16 22.57
N THR A 9 -25.62 2.07 21.87
CA THR A 9 -24.63 1.37 21.05
C THR A 9 -24.61 1.93 19.63
N PHE A 10 -23.41 2.21 19.10
CA PHE A 10 -23.23 2.63 17.71
C PHE A 10 -23.68 1.52 16.75
N GLN A 11 -24.44 1.90 15.73
CA GLN A 11 -24.89 0.94 14.72
C GLN A 11 -23.68 0.47 13.89
N LYS A 12 -23.43 -0.85 13.86
CA LYS A 12 -22.35 -1.43 13.08
C LYS A 12 -22.57 -1.18 11.60
N ALA A 13 -21.50 -0.77 10.90
CA ALA A 13 -21.55 -0.59 9.46
C ALA A 13 -21.79 -1.94 8.73
N PRO A 14 -22.58 -1.95 7.65
CA PRO A 14 -22.83 -3.16 6.89
C PRO A 14 -21.54 -3.68 6.21
N LEU A 15 -21.46 -4.99 6.01
CA LEU A 15 -20.30 -5.66 5.41
C LEU A 15 -19.94 -5.05 4.03
N SER A 16 -20.95 -4.65 3.25
CA SER A 16 -20.76 -4.02 1.95
C SER A 16 -19.94 -2.74 2.04
N GLN A 17 -20.11 -1.90 3.07
CA GLN A 17 -19.29 -0.71 3.24
C GLN A 17 -17.84 -1.04 3.58
N LYS A 18 -17.58 -2.09 4.36
CA LYS A 18 -16.25 -2.56 4.74
C LYS A 18 -15.49 -3.07 3.50
N ILE A 19 -16.15 -3.90 2.69
CA ILE A 19 -15.61 -4.38 1.41
C ILE A 19 -15.39 -3.20 0.46
N GLY A 20 -16.37 -2.32 0.32
CA GLY A 20 -16.26 -1.13 -0.53
C GLY A 20 -15.09 -0.23 -0.15
N TYR A 21 -14.86 -0.03 1.15
CA TYR A 21 -13.70 0.70 1.64
C TYR A 21 -12.38 -0.02 1.28
N GLY A 22 -12.33 -1.34 1.39
CA GLY A 22 -11.17 -2.14 1.00
C GLY A 22 -10.80 -2.00 -0.49
N PHE A 23 -11.77 -1.84 -1.38
CA PHE A 23 -11.52 -1.67 -2.83
C PHE A 23 -10.71 -0.41 -3.16
N GLY A 24 -10.83 0.66 -2.38
CA GLY A 24 -10.02 1.86 -2.55
C GLY A 24 -8.52 1.58 -2.36
N ASP A 25 -8.18 0.86 -1.31
CA ASP A 25 -6.77 0.52 -1.04
C ASP A 25 -6.26 -0.61 -1.94
N MET A 26 -7.12 -1.53 -2.36
CA MET A 26 -6.79 -2.52 -3.38
C MET A 26 -6.32 -1.84 -4.67
N SER A 27 -7.08 -0.85 -5.16
CA SER A 27 -6.73 -0.07 -6.34
C SER A 27 -5.39 0.66 -6.16
N SER A 28 -5.23 1.40 -5.06
CA SER A 28 -4.00 2.13 -4.76
C SER A 28 -2.79 1.22 -4.63
N SER A 29 -2.96 0.07 -3.99
CA SER A 29 -1.88 -0.91 -3.77
C SER A 29 -1.46 -1.62 -5.05
N MET A 30 -2.38 -1.88 -5.98
CA MET A 30 -2.05 -2.41 -7.30
C MET A 30 -1.08 -1.48 -8.04
N PHE A 31 -1.40 -0.17 -8.08
CA PHE A 31 -0.50 0.83 -8.69
C PHE A 31 0.83 0.94 -7.94
N TRP A 32 0.78 1.04 -6.62
CA TRP A 32 1.98 1.18 -5.80
C TRP A 32 2.97 0.04 -5.98
N LYS A 33 2.46 -1.19 -6.09
CA LYS A 33 3.31 -2.36 -6.33
C LYS A 33 3.93 -2.37 -7.73
N ILE A 34 3.19 -1.93 -8.76
CA ILE A 34 3.77 -1.75 -10.11
C ILE A 34 4.89 -0.71 -10.06
N PHE A 35 4.68 0.41 -9.37
CA PHE A 35 5.70 1.46 -9.28
C PHE A 35 6.95 0.99 -8.54
N THR A 36 6.79 0.29 -7.43
CA THR A 36 7.94 -0.14 -6.65
C THR A 36 8.70 -1.31 -7.27
N ALA A 37 8.00 -2.25 -7.91
CA ALA A 37 8.61 -3.46 -8.46
C ALA A 37 9.08 -3.29 -9.92
N TYR A 38 8.29 -2.60 -10.75
CA TYR A 38 8.49 -2.63 -12.20
C TYR A 38 8.87 -1.29 -12.82
N LEU A 39 8.56 -0.15 -12.22
CA LEU A 39 8.85 1.16 -12.80
C LEU A 39 10.36 1.44 -12.93
N PRO A 40 11.23 1.08 -11.96
CA PRO A 40 12.69 1.22 -12.13
C PRO A 40 13.21 0.45 -13.34
N PHE A 41 12.74 -0.78 -13.51
CA PHE A 41 13.09 -1.63 -14.65
C PHE A 41 12.55 -1.04 -15.97
N PHE A 42 11.31 -0.60 -15.98
CA PHE A 42 10.70 0.06 -17.15
C PHE A 42 11.53 1.25 -17.61
N TYR A 43 11.87 2.18 -16.72
CA TYR A 43 12.63 3.37 -17.08
C TYR A 43 14.04 3.07 -17.57
N SER A 44 14.74 2.12 -16.96
CA SER A 44 16.12 1.81 -17.34
C SER A 44 16.22 0.92 -18.57
N THR A 45 15.34 -0.09 -18.71
CA THR A 45 15.50 -1.15 -19.72
C THR A 45 14.60 -0.92 -20.94
N ILE A 46 13.37 -0.44 -20.74
CA ILE A 46 12.36 -0.32 -21.81
C ILE A 46 12.28 1.10 -22.34
N PHE A 47 12.16 2.05 -21.45
CA PHE A 47 12.06 3.46 -21.78
C PHE A 47 13.39 4.06 -22.24
N GLY A 48 14.53 3.51 -21.77
CA GLY A 48 15.88 3.87 -22.17
C GLY A 48 16.44 5.11 -21.48
N LEU A 49 16.05 5.37 -20.21
CA LEU A 49 16.71 6.36 -19.36
C LEU A 49 17.95 5.76 -18.70
N SER A 50 18.95 6.60 -18.43
CA SER A 50 20.06 6.18 -17.60
C SER A 50 19.59 5.83 -16.18
N LEU A 51 20.29 4.90 -15.53
CA LEU A 51 19.96 4.52 -14.14
C LEU A 51 20.08 5.72 -13.20
N VAL A 52 21.00 6.64 -13.47
CA VAL A 52 21.19 7.88 -12.69
C VAL A 52 19.96 8.78 -12.83
N ASP A 53 19.48 9.02 -14.06
CA ASP A 53 18.29 9.85 -14.30
C ASP A 53 17.03 9.22 -13.67
N ALA A 54 16.86 7.90 -13.78
CA ALA A 54 15.76 7.18 -13.16
C ALA A 54 15.79 7.28 -11.62
N THR A 55 16.96 7.15 -11.02
CA THR A 55 17.13 7.27 -9.56
C THR A 55 16.86 8.71 -9.09
N PHE A 56 17.38 9.70 -9.81
CA PHE A 56 17.16 11.11 -9.48
C PHE A 56 15.69 11.51 -9.62
N LEU A 57 15.00 11.01 -10.64
CA LEU A 57 13.56 11.17 -10.82
C LEU A 57 12.78 10.66 -9.61
N MET A 58 13.12 9.49 -9.11
CA MET A 58 12.49 8.91 -7.91
C MET A 58 12.75 9.73 -6.65
N LEU A 59 13.95 10.31 -6.50
CA LEU A 59 14.27 11.17 -5.37
C LEU A 59 13.46 12.47 -5.40
N VAL A 60 13.39 13.14 -6.55
CA VAL A 60 12.63 14.39 -6.72
C VAL A 60 11.16 14.19 -6.39
N THR A 61 10.58 13.08 -6.80
CA THR A 61 9.17 12.79 -6.52
C THR A 61 8.91 12.55 -5.03
N ARG A 62 9.85 12.01 -4.24
CA ARG A 62 9.71 11.92 -2.77
C ARG A 62 9.66 13.28 -2.08
N ILE A 63 10.44 14.24 -2.60
CA ILE A 63 10.38 15.63 -2.11
C ILE A 63 9.01 16.23 -2.45
N TRP A 64 8.51 15.96 -3.66
CA TRP A 64 7.19 16.41 -4.08
C TRP A 64 6.07 15.85 -3.20
N ASP A 65 6.11 14.55 -2.86
CA ASP A 65 5.15 13.90 -1.97
C ASP A 65 5.10 14.60 -0.59
N ALA A 66 6.28 14.88 -0.02
CA ALA A 66 6.37 15.53 1.29
C ALA A 66 5.69 16.93 1.32
N VAL A 67 5.60 17.60 0.18
CA VAL A 67 4.92 18.91 0.03
C VAL A 67 3.45 18.73 -0.34
N SER A 68 3.14 17.84 -1.27
CA SER A 68 1.80 17.68 -1.82
C SER A 68 0.83 17.00 -0.84
N ASP A 69 1.30 16.08 0.01
CA ASP A 69 0.45 15.37 0.97
C ASP A 69 -0.21 16.33 2.00
N PRO A 70 0.53 17.21 2.71
CA PRO A 70 -0.08 18.19 3.60
C PRO A 70 -1.01 19.18 2.87
N MET A 71 -0.62 19.62 1.66
CA MET A 71 -1.47 20.51 0.85
C MET A 71 -2.80 19.84 0.52
N MET A 72 -2.77 18.59 0.08
CA MET A 72 -3.98 17.84 -0.25
C MET A 72 -4.84 17.58 0.99
N GLY A 73 -4.23 17.32 2.14
CA GLY A 73 -4.93 17.21 3.42
C GLY A 73 -5.74 18.47 3.74
N ILE A 74 -5.12 19.65 3.62
CA ILE A 74 -5.78 20.94 3.84
C ILE A 74 -6.93 21.16 2.85
N ILE A 75 -6.74 20.84 1.58
CA ILE A 75 -7.78 20.98 0.55
C ILE A 75 -8.95 20.05 0.84
N ALA A 76 -8.67 18.79 1.14
CA ALA A 76 -9.69 17.79 1.44
C ALA A 76 -10.48 18.14 2.72
N ASP A 77 -9.82 18.68 3.73
CA ASP A 77 -10.45 19.09 4.98
C ASP A 77 -11.44 20.26 4.82
N ARG A 78 -11.22 21.11 3.83
CA ARG A 78 -12.10 22.25 3.53
C ARG A 78 -13.18 21.94 2.49
N THR A 79 -13.11 20.78 1.85
CA THR A 79 -14.09 20.37 0.85
C THR A 79 -15.41 19.98 1.51
N GLN A 80 -16.51 20.50 0.98
CA GLN A 80 -17.88 20.15 1.38
C GLN A 80 -18.72 19.98 0.12
N THR A 81 -19.28 18.79 -0.05
CA THR A 81 -20.14 18.49 -1.20
C THR A 81 -21.39 17.72 -0.77
N ARG A 82 -22.35 17.59 -1.70
CA ARG A 82 -23.55 16.76 -1.50
C ARG A 82 -23.24 15.27 -1.27
N TRP A 83 -22.05 14.80 -1.66
CA TRP A 83 -21.63 13.40 -1.53
C TRP A 83 -20.77 13.15 -0.27
N GLY A 84 -20.46 14.19 0.49
CA GLY A 84 -19.59 14.17 1.64
C GLY A 84 -18.34 15.03 1.45
N LYS A 85 -17.39 14.86 2.35
CA LYS A 85 -16.14 15.64 2.41
C LYS A 85 -15.04 14.98 1.57
N TYR A 86 -14.83 13.67 1.76
CA TYR A 86 -13.71 12.94 1.20
C TYR A 86 -14.10 12.03 0.01
N ARG A 87 -15.32 11.49 0.02
CA ARG A 87 -15.82 10.61 -1.06
C ARG A 87 -15.77 11.19 -2.46
N PRO A 88 -16.02 12.49 -2.70
CA PRO A 88 -15.97 13.07 -4.05
C PRO A 88 -14.63 12.86 -4.76
N TYR A 89 -13.52 12.82 -4.01
CA TYR A 89 -12.19 12.60 -4.56
C TYR A 89 -12.05 11.22 -5.21
N LEU A 90 -12.71 10.19 -4.68
CA LEU A 90 -12.74 8.85 -5.29
C LEU A 90 -13.39 8.87 -6.68
N LEU A 91 -14.34 9.76 -6.91
CA LEU A 91 -15.00 9.90 -8.21
C LEU A 91 -14.22 10.82 -9.14
N TRP A 92 -13.80 12.00 -8.66
CA TRP A 92 -13.17 13.02 -9.51
C TRP A 92 -11.77 12.62 -9.95
N ILE A 93 -11.01 11.99 -9.06
CA ILE A 93 -9.60 11.69 -9.28
C ILE A 93 -9.40 10.31 -9.92
N SER A 94 -10.38 9.42 -9.89
CA SER A 94 -10.25 8.07 -10.47
C SER A 94 -9.94 8.10 -11.98
N ILE A 95 -10.52 9.04 -12.73
CA ILE A 95 -10.23 9.18 -14.16
C ILE A 95 -8.81 9.71 -14.40
N PRO A 96 -8.41 10.87 -13.83
CA PRO A 96 -7.02 11.33 -13.92
C PRO A 96 -6.01 10.26 -13.47
N PHE A 97 -6.33 9.50 -12.40
CA PHE A 97 -5.49 8.42 -11.89
C PHE A 97 -5.26 7.34 -12.95
N ALA A 98 -6.31 6.87 -13.60
CA ALA A 98 -6.20 5.87 -14.66
C ALA A 98 -5.45 6.41 -15.89
N VAL A 99 -5.78 7.62 -16.34
CA VAL A 99 -5.15 8.24 -17.52
C VAL A 99 -3.66 8.49 -17.30
N VAL A 100 -3.30 9.12 -16.18
CA VAL A 100 -1.89 9.43 -15.88
C VAL A 100 -1.09 8.15 -15.63
N GLY A 101 -1.71 7.13 -15.03
CA GLY A 101 -1.09 5.80 -14.89
C GLY A 101 -0.71 5.18 -16.23
N VAL A 102 -1.57 5.28 -17.24
CA VAL A 102 -1.27 4.81 -18.61
C VAL A 102 -0.18 5.68 -19.24
N LEU A 103 -0.24 7.00 -19.10
CA LEU A 103 0.77 7.93 -19.65
C LEU A 103 2.17 7.64 -19.07
N LEU A 104 2.25 7.23 -17.81
CA LEU A 104 3.51 6.87 -17.15
C LEU A 104 4.23 5.70 -17.84
N PHE A 105 3.47 4.73 -18.38
CA PHE A 105 3.99 3.58 -19.12
C PHE A 105 3.92 3.75 -20.64
N THR A 106 3.69 4.97 -21.13
CA THR A 106 3.73 5.29 -22.55
C THR A 106 5.15 5.73 -22.93
N THR A 107 5.69 5.13 -23.99
CA THR A 107 7.03 5.44 -24.52
C THR A 107 6.89 6.24 -25.81
N PRO A 108 6.88 7.59 -25.75
CA PRO A 108 6.79 8.41 -26.96
C PRO A 108 8.10 8.36 -27.76
N GLU A 109 8.00 8.50 -29.06
CA GLU A 109 9.14 8.60 -29.98
C GLU A 109 9.82 9.98 -29.89
N LEU A 110 10.55 10.20 -28.83
CA LEU A 110 11.26 11.46 -28.55
C LEU A 110 12.76 11.19 -28.41
N GLY A 111 13.56 12.20 -28.70
CA GLY A 111 14.99 12.15 -28.35
C GLY A 111 15.19 12.05 -26.83
N TYR A 112 16.39 11.69 -26.39
CA TYR A 112 16.71 11.42 -24.98
C TYR A 112 16.24 12.54 -24.01
N ALA A 113 16.49 13.80 -24.36
CA ALA A 113 16.05 14.95 -23.55
C ALA A 113 14.51 15.02 -23.45
N GLY A 114 13.80 14.77 -24.55
CA GLY A 114 12.33 14.72 -24.57
C GLY A 114 11.77 13.57 -23.73
N LYS A 115 12.35 12.37 -23.82
CA LYS A 115 12.00 11.23 -22.98
C LYS A 115 12.20 11.55 -21.50
N ARG A 116 13.31 12.18 -21.13
CA ARG A 116 13.57 12.59 -19.76
C ARG A 116 12.50 13.56 -19.25
N ILE A 117 12.18 14.60 -20.00
CA ILE A 117 11.12 15.56 -19.64
C ILE A 117 9.76 14.83 -19.49
N TRP A 118 9.42 13.95 -20.44
CA TRP A 118 8.20 13.14 -20.37
C TRP A 118 8.11 12.33 -19.08
N ALA A 119 9.18 11.64 -18.72
CA ALA A 119 9.23 10.83 -17.50
C ALA A 119 9.02 11.69 -16.24
N TYR A 120 9.69 12.86 -16.14
CA TYR A 120 9.50 13.78 -15.01
C TYR A 120 8.07 14.31 -14.92
N VAL A 121 7.51 14.77 -16.03
CA VAL A 121 6.15 15.32 -16.05
C VAL A 121 5.12 14.26 -15.68
N THR A 122 5.17 13.08 -16.32
CA THR A 122 4.20 12.02 -16.06
C THR A 122 4.32 11.45 -14.67
N TYR A 123 5.53 11.32 -14.13
CA TYR A 123 5.70 10.80 -12.77
C TYR A 123 5.28 11.80 -11.68
N ILE A 124 5.62 13.09 -11.83
CA ILE A 124 5.13 14.13 -10.91
C ILE A 124 3.61 14.23 -10.96
N MET A 125 3.00 14.21 -12.17
CA MET A 125 1.56 14.16 -12.31
C MET A 125 0.96 12.94 -11.62
N MET A 126 1.58 11.77 -11.79
CA MET A 126 1.09 10.54 -11.15
C MET A 126 1.15 10.62 -9.63
N MET A 127 2.25 11.11 -9.06
CA MET A 127 2.36 11.27 -7.61
C MET A 127 1.35 12.28 -7.08
N THR A 128 1.11 13.39 -7.81
CA THR A 128 0.08 14.38 -7.46
C THR A 128 -1.32 13.77 -7.45
N VAL A 129 -1.66 13.00 -8.48
CA VAL A 129 -2.97 12.33 -8.57
C VAL A 129 -3.10 11.22 -7.53
N TYR A 130 -2.01 10.48 -7.26
CA TYR A 130 -1.94 9.46 -6.21
C TYR A 130 -2.21 10.07 -4.83
N THR A 131 -1.55 11.16 -4.49
CA THR A 131 -1.81 11.94 -3.26
C THR A 131 -3.24 12.45 -3.20
N ALA A 132 -3.75 13.01 -4.32
CA ALA A 132 -5.09 13.58 -4.40
C ALA A 132 -6.22 12.56 -4.16
N ILE A 133 -5.99 11.28 -4.39
CA ILE A 133 -6.98 10.23 -4.10
C ILE A 133 -6.72 9.57 -2.74
N ASN A 134 -5.46 9.30 -2.39
CA ASN A 134 -5.12 8.51 -1.20
C ASN A 134 -5.22 9.30 0.11
N VAL A 135 -4.87 10.59 0.13
CA VAL A 135 -4.96 11.41 1.35
C VAL A 135 -6.42 11.56 1.79
N PRO A 136 -7.39 11.99 0.93
CA PRO A 136 -8.79 12.01 1.31
C PRO A 136 -9.35 10.62 1.64
N TYR A 137 -8.94 9.58 0.90
CA TYR A 137 -9.36 8.22 1.18
C TYR A 137 -8.92 7.74 2.56
N GLY A 138 -7.68 8.02 2.96
CA GLY A 138 -7.18 7.70 4.30
C GLY A 138 -7.95 8.44 5.41
N ALA A 139 -8.23 9.74 5.20
CA ALA A 139 -8.98 10.58 6.14
C ALA A 139 -10.47 10.18 6.24
N MET A 140 -11.03 9.55 5.20
CA MET A 140 -12.44 9.13 5.15
C MET A 140 -12.80 8.17 6.29
N LEU A 141 -11.86 7.38 6.81
CA LEU A 141 -12.11 6.45 7.92
C LEU A 141 -12.67 7.18 9.15
N GLY A 142 -12.17 8.38 9.47
CA GLY A 142 -12.61 9.17 10.61
C GLY A 142 -14.06 9.65 10.53
N VAL A 143 -14.62 9.77 9.32
CA VAL A 143 -16.01 10.21 9.07
C VAL A 143 -16.95 9.07 8.71
N MET A 144 -16.45 7.85 8.52
CA MET A 144 -17.28 6.67 8.26
C MET A 144 -17.86 6.07 9.53
N THR A 145 -17.13 6.12 10.64
CA THR A 145 -17.60 5.63 11.95
C THR A 145 -16.93 6.38 13.09
N ALA A 146 -17.69 6.61 14.16
CA ALA A 146 -17.16 7.14 15.41
C ALA A 146 -16.65 6.04 16.35
N ASP A 147 -17.06 4.78 16.12
CA ASP A 147 -16.68 3.62 16.93
C ASP A 147 -15.25 3.19 16.63
N SER A 148 -14.40 3.18 17.65
CA SER A 148 -12.99 2.81 17.56
C SER A 148 -12.77 1.35 17.16
N ASP A 149 -13.64 0.42 17.59
CA ASP A 149 -13.58 -0.99 17.21
C ASP A 149 -13.94 -1.17 15.72
N GLU A 150 -14.99 -0.47 15.26
CA GLU A 150 -15.35 -0.47 13.84
C GLU A 150 -14.25 0.15 12.96
N LYS A 151 -13.54 1.19 13.41
CA LYS A 151 -12.36 1.72 12.69
C LYS A 151 -11.28 0.65 12.50
N THR A 152 -11.06 -0.20 13.51
CA THR A 152 -10.12 -1.33 13.40
C THR A 152 -10.59 -2.35 12.38
N VAL A 153 -11.88 -2.66 12.36
CA VAL A 153 -12.46 -3.58 11.37
C VAL A 153 -12.33 -3.01 9.96
N PHE A 154 -12.67 -1.74 9.73
CA PHE A 154 -12.51 -1.08 8.43
C PHE A 154 -11.04 -1.09 7.97
N SER A 155 -10.11 -0.77 8.88
CA SER A 155 -8.67 -0.79 8.59
C SER A 155 -8.17 -2.20 8.24
N SER A 156 -8.73 -3.24 8.86
CA SER A 156 -8.41 -4.63 8.54
C SER A 156 -8.89 -5.01 7.15
N PHE A 157 -10.13 -4.65 6.78
CA PHE A 157 -10.62 -4.85 5.41
C PHE A 157 -9.74 -4.10 4.40
N ARG A 158 -9.41 -2.84 4.68
CA ARG A 158 -8.51 -2.03 3.87
C ARG A 158 -7.18 -2.75 3.60
N MET A 159 -6.49 -3.17 4.64
CA MET A 159 -5.19 -3.83 4.52
C MET A 159 -5.27 -5.20 3.85
N PHE A 160 -6.31 -5.98 4.14
CA PHE A 160 -6.54 -7.26 3.48
C PHE A 160 -6.64 -7.09 1.96
N PHE A 161 -7.45 -6.14 1.50
CA PHE A 161 -7.62 -5.84 0.09
C PHE A 161 -6.36 -5.23 -0.54
N ALA A 162 -5.58 -4.44 0.23
CA ALA A 162 -4.30 -3.93 -0.22
C ALA A 162 -3.30 -5.06 -0.55
N TYR A 163 -3.16 -6.03 0.35
CA TYR A 163 -2.31 -7.20 0.12
C TYR A 163 -2.83 -8.07 -1.03
N ALA A 164 -4.15 -8.26 -1.13
CA ALA A 164 -4.77 -9.00 -2.22
C ALA A 164 -4.50 -8.32 -3.58
N GLY A 165 -4.66 -7.01 -3.68
CA GLY A 165 -4.37 -6.23 -4.89
C GLY A 165 -2.89 -6.29 -5.27
N SER A 166 -2.00 -6.17 -4.28
CA SER A 166 -0.56 -6.31 -4.46
C SER A 166 -0.18 -7.68 -5.02
N PHE A 167 -0.74 -8.74 -4.46
CA PHE A 167 -0.51 -10.11 -4.93
C PHE A 167 -1.01 -10.31 -6.37
N ILE A 168 -2.23 -9.87 -6.68
CA ILE A 168 -2.83 -10.00 -8.02
C ILE A 168 -1.93 -9.36 -9.07
N VAL A 169 -1.44 -8.15 -8.81
CA VAL A 169 -0.59 -7.44 -9.76
C VAL A 169 0.79 -8.08 -9.88
N LEU A 170 1.43 -8.44 -8.78
CA LEU A 170 2.74 -9.07 -8.84
C LEU A 170 2.72 -10.42 -9.57
N ALA A 171 1.67 -11.21 -9.34
CA ALA A 171 1.49 -12.50 -10.02
C ALA A 171 1.03 -12.35 -11.49
N GLY A 172 0.25 -11.31 -11.78
CA GLY A 172 -0.40 -11.14 -13.08
C GLY A 172 0.34 -10.26 -14.08
N TRP A 173 1.28 -9.40 -13.65
CA TRP A 173 1.91 -8.41 -14.52
C TRP A 173 2.68 -9.02 -15.70
N GLU A 174 3.63 -9.89 -15.42
CA GLU A 174 4.42 -10.53 -16.48
C GLU A 174 3.58 -11.42 -17.42
N PRO A 175 2.68 -12.29 -16.91
CA PRO A 175 1.76 -13.02 -17.77
C PRO A 175 0.91 -12.13 -18.67
N LEU A 176 0.47 -10.98 -18.15
CA LEU A 176 -0.34 -10.02 -18.92
C LEU A 176 0.49 -9.37 -20.03
N CYS A 177 1.72 -8.95 -19.74
CA CYS A 177 2.65 -8.45 -20.75
C CYS A 177 2.96 -9.50 -21.83
N LYS A 178 3.24 -10.75 -21.44
CA LYS A 178 3.47 -11.87 -22.38
C LYS A 178 2.24 -12.15 -23.26
N MET A 179 1.04 -12.05 -22.69
CA MET A 179 -0.20 -12.21 -23.45
C MET A 179 -0.32 -11.16 -24.56
N PHE A 180 -0.05 -9.89 -24.23
CA PHE A 180 -0.09 -8.81 -25.24
C PHE A 180 1.03 -8.92 -26.27
N ASN A 181 2.25 -9.36 -25.90
CA ASN A 181 3.31 -9.66 -26.85
C ASN A 181 2.85 -10.71 -27.87
N LYS A 182 2.27 -11.82 -27.38
CA LYS A 182 1.76 -12.89 -28.26
C LYS A 182 0.65 -12.40 -29.19
N MET A 183 -0.26 -11.55 -28.70
CA MET A 183 -1.35 -10.97 -29.52
C MET A 183 -0.82 -10.05 -30.62
N GLN A 184 0.33 -9.42 -30.43
CA GLN A 184 1.00 -8.56 -31.41
C GLN A 184 1.97 -9.31 -32.33
N GLY A 185 2.11 -10.63 -32.18
CA GLY A 185 3.06 -11.43 -32.97
C GLY A 185 4.53 -11.20 -32.59
N ILE A 186 4.81 -10.65 -31.42
CA ILE A 186 6.15 -10.37 -30.91
C ILE A 186 6.64 -11.62 -30.16
N GLU A 187 7.51 -12.41 -30.82
CA GLU A 187 7.91 -13.73 -30.28
C GLU A 187 8.92 -13.68 -29.12
N THR A 188 9.62 -12.58 -28.86
CA THR A 188 10.92 -12.70 -28.21
C THR A 188 11.18 -11.87 -26.95
N SER A 189 10.36 -10.91 -26.53
CA SER A 189 10.72 -10.21 -25.28
C SER A 189 9.53 -9.70 -24.47
N VAL A 190 9.59 -9.94 -23.17
CA VAL A 190 8.76 -9.27 -22.15
C VAL A 190 8.97 -7.73 -22.17
N ASN A 191 9.86 -7.23 -22.99
CA ASN A 191 10.41 -5.87 -22.96
C ASN A 191 9.85 -4.96 -24.07
N ASP A 192 8.75 -5.34 -24.73
CA ASP A 192 8.14 -4.45 -25.71
C ASP A 192 7.35 -3.31 -25.02
N PRO A 193 7.63 -2.04 -25.34
CA PRO A 193 6.97 -0.90 -24.73
C PRO A 193 5.45 -0.89 -24.85
N SER A 194 4.93 -1.34 -26.02
CA SER A 194 3.49 -1.34 -26.29
C SER A 194 2.75 -2.35 -25.41
N SER A 195 3.35 -3.51 -25.16
CA SER A 195 2.78 -4.55 -24.29
C SER A 195 2.69 -4.10 -22.83
N TRP A 196 3.68 -3.34 -22.36
CA TRP A 196 3.64 -2.73 -21.03
C TRP A 196 2.55 -1.67 -20.92
N GLN A 197 2.38 -0.87 -21.95
CA GLN A 197 1.30 0.12 -22.00
C GLN A 197 -0.08 -0.56 -22.00
N TYR A 198 -0.30 -1.61 -22.81
CA TYR A 198 -1.58 -2.34 -22.82
C TYR A 198 -1.85 -3.05 -21.49
N ALA A 199 -0.84 -3.64 -20.87
CA ALA A 199 -0.96 -4.22 -19.55
C ALA A 199 -1.37 -3.14 -18.52
N MET A 200 -0.77 -1.94 -18.60
CA MET A 200 -1.12 -0.84 -17.73
C MET A 200 -2.54 -0.32 -17.97
N ILE A 201 -3.03 -0.30 -19.22
CA ILE A 201 -4.43 0.06 -19.53
C ILE A 201 -5.40 -0.88 -18.82
N VAL A 202 -5.15 -2.20 -18.85
CA VAL A 202 -6.01 -3.17 -18.15
C VAL A 202 -6.02 -2.91 -16.65
N VAL A 203 -4.85 -2.71 -16.05
CA VAL A 203 -4.75 -2.41 -14.60
C VAL A 203 -5.43 -1.07 -14.28
N ALA A 204 -5.23 -0.05 -15.09
CA ALA A 204 -5.84 1.27 -14.91
C ALA A 204 -7.37 1.22 -14.95
N VAL A 205 -7.94 0.46 -15.89
CA VAL A 205 -9.39 0.23 -15.98
C VAL A 205 -9.90 -0.52 -14.75
N CYS A 206 -9.21 -1.58 -14.31
CA CYS A 206 -9.56 -2.29 -13.08
C CYS A 206 -9.54 -1.36 -11.87
N CYS A 207 -8.51 -0.56 -11.71
CA CYS A 207 -8.38 0.39 -10.60
C CYS A 207 -9.46 1.47 -10.63
N PHE A 208 -9.77 2.01 -11.82
CA PHE A 208 -10.88 2.94 -12.00
C PHE A 208 -12.21 2.35 -11.52
N LEU A 209 -12.52 1.13 -11.94
CA LEU A 209 -13.74 0.42 -11.52
C LEU A 209 -13.77 0.18 -10.01
N LEU A 210 -12.64 -0.21 -9.41
CA LEU A 210 -12.53 -0.40 -7.97
C LEU A 210 -12.76 0.90 -7.19
N PHE A 211 -12.23 2.04 -7.65
CA PHE A 211 -12.52 3.35 -7.03
C PHE A 211 -13.98 3.74 -7.16
N LEU A 212 -14.62 3.48 -8.30
CA LEU A 212 -16.06 3.70 -8.47
C LEU A 212 -16.89 2.82 -7.54
N LEU A 213 -16.52 1.55 -7.38
CA LEU A 213 -17.16 0.65 -6.42
C LEU A 213 -16.96 1.14 -4.99
N CYS A 214 -15.76 1.58 -4.63
CA CYS A 214 -15.48 2.19 -3.34
C CYS A 214 -16.39 3.41 -3.10
N PHE A 215 -16.49 4.33 -4.05
CA PHE A 215 -17.39 5.47 -3.97
C PHE A 215 -18.85 5.07 -3.79
N LYS A 216 -19.34 4.08 -4.56
CA LYS A 216 -20.74 3.63 -4.52
C LYS A 216 -21.10 2.93 -3.21
N MET A 217 -20.18 2.12 -2.67
CA MET A 217 -20.45 1.26 -1.52
C MET A 217 -20.16 1.93 -0.17
N THR A 218 -19.37 3.01 -0.13
CA THR A 218 -19.04 3.73 1.11
C THR A 218 -20.00 4.90 1.36
N ARG A 219 -20.15 5.29 2.63
CA ARG A 219 -20.93 6.48 3.04
C ARG A 219 -20.24 7.15 4.22
N GLU A 220 -20.22 8.47 4.21
CA GLU A 220 -19.81 9.27 5.36
C GLU A 220 -21.00 9.43 6.31
N THR A 221 -20.91 8.88 7.52
CA THR A 221 -22.02 8.84 8.49
C THR A 221 -21.83 9.86 9.61
N VAL A 222 -20.58 10.21 9.89
CA VAL A 222 -20.23 11.20 10.92
C VAL A 222 -20.12 12.57 10.25
N LYS A 223 -21.02 13.48 10.59
CA LYS A 223 -20.91 14.87 10.14
C LYS A 223 -19.73 15.55 10.84
N SER A 224 -18.67 15.84 10.10
CA SER A 224 -17.63 16.73 10.59
C SER A 224 -18.21 18.16 10.64
N LEU A 225 -18.16 18.78 11.81
CA LEU A 225 -18.48 20.20 11.91
C LEU A 225 -17.48 21.00 11.06
N PRO A 226 -17.93 22.10 10.41
CA PRO A 226 -17.01 22.98 9.71
C PRO A 226 -15.92 23.43 10.68
N LYS A 227 -14.65 23.21 10.33
CA LYS A 227 -13.54 23.71 11.12
C LYS A 227 -13.40 25.22 10.88
N GLU A 228 -13.71 26.02 11.89
CA GLU A 228 -13.47 27.48 11.91
C GLU A 228 -12.00 27.83 12.25
N THR A 229 -11.18 26.80 12.58
CA THR A 229 -9.79 27.00 13.01
C THR A 229 -8.86 27.25 11.83
N SER A 230 -7.86 28.11 12.04
CA SER A 230 -6.81 28.34 11.04
C SER A 230 -5.86 27.16 10.97
N VAL A 231 -5.29 26.89 9.78
CA VAL A 231 -4.30 25.83 9.55
C VAL A 231 -3.13 25.90 10.55
N GLY A 232 -2.67 27.12 10.86
CA GLY A 232 -1.60 27.33 11.83
C GLY A 232 -1.98 26.90 13.26
N SER A 233 -3.24 27.11 13.66
CA SER A 233 -3.77 26.65 14.95
C SER A 233 -3.85 25.12 15.00
N ASP A 234 -4.31 24.49 13.92
CA ASP A 234 -4.40 23.03 13.82
C ASP A 234 -3.02 22.38 13.88
N LEU A 235 -2.04 22.90 13.15
CA LEU A 235 -0.64 22.45 13.22
C LEU A 235 -0.05 22.62 14.63
N LYS A 236 -0.26 23.77 15.27
CA LYS A 236 0.22 24.00 16.62
C LYS A 236 -0.38 23.01 17.62
N THR A 237 -1.66 22.68 17.48
CA THR A 237 -2.34 21.67 18.31
C THR A 237 -1.76 20.27 18.08
N LEU A 238 -1.52 19.90 16.81
CA LEU A 238 -0.92 18.64 16.44
C LEU A 238 0.50 18.50 17.02
N PHE A 239 1.35 19.53 16.89
CA PHE A 239 2.70 19.56 17.44
C PHE A 239 2.75 19.45 18.96
N ARG A 240 1.68 19.84 19.65
CA ARG A 240 1.55 19.71 21.12
C ARG A 240 0.94 18.39 21.58
N ASN A 241 0.47 17.57 20.66
CA ASN A 241 -0.15 16.27 20.95
C ASN A 241 0.92 15.19 21.17
N ALA A 242 1.29 14.93 22.43
CA ALA A 242 2.29 13.91 22.76
C ALA A 242 1.92 12.48 22.28
N PRO A 243 0.67 11.98 22.39
CA PRO A 243 0.25 10.72 21.81
C PRO A 243 0.52 10.60 20.31
N TRP A 244 0.33 11.69 19.57
CA TRP A 244 0.61 11.74 18.13
C TRP A 244 2.11 11.51 17.82
N TRP A 245 3.02 12.18 18.56
CA TRP A 245 4.46 12.00 18.40
C TRP A 245 4.95 10.60 18.73
N ILE A 246 4.39 9.98 19.80
CA ILE A 246 4.72 8.61 20.18
C ILE A 246 4.27 7.64 19.10
N LEU A 247 3.06 7.81 18.57
CA LEU A 247 2.55 6.96 17.48
C LEU A 247 3.37 7.17 16.21
N LEU A 248 3.67 8.41 15.84
CA LEU A 248 4.49 8.74 14.67
C LEU A 248 5.87 8.09 14.75
N GLY A 249 6.53 8.18 15.91
CA GLY A 249 7.82 7.53 16.16
C GLY A 249 7.74 6.00 16.01
N GLY A 250 6.76 5.37 16.63
CA GLY A 250 6.55 3.93 16.53
C GLY A 250 6.30 3.47 15.08
N VAL A 251 5.48 4.21 14.34
CA VAL A 251 5.18 3.93 12.94
C VAL A 251 6.40 4.17 12.05
N LEU A 252 7.19 5.20 12.32
CA LEU A 252 8.43 5.47 11.60
C LEU A 252 9.40 4.28 11.71
N PHE A 253 9.67 3.81 12.94
CA PHE A 253 10.54 2.66 13.14
C PHE A 253 9.97 1.37 12.54
N PHE A 254 8.66 1.17 12.62
CA PHE A 254 8.00 0.04 11.96
C PHE A 254 8.16 0.08 10.43
N ASN A 255 8.02 1.26 9.80
CA ASN A 255 8.24 1.40 8.36
C ASN A 255 9.71 1.24 7.98
N LEU A 256 10.66 1.76 8.78
CA LEU A 256 12.10 1.54 8.58
C LEU A 256 12.46 0.05 8.66
N PHE A 257 11.90 -0.66 9.64
CA PHE A 257 12.08 -2.11 9.76
C PHE A 257 11.59 -2.85 8.49
N ASN A 258 10.39 -2.55 8.02
CA ASN A 258 9.86 -3.16 6.80
C ASN A 258 10.70 -2.80 5.57
N ALA A 259 11.05 -1.52 5.40
CA ALA A 259 11.88 -1.07 4.28
C ALA A 259 13.25 -1.77 4.27
N ALA A 260 13.93 -1.82 5.40
CA ALA A 260 15.22 -2.51 5.52
C ALA A 260 15.08 -3.99 5.16
N ARG A 261 14.06 -4.67 5.68
CA ARG A 261 13.84 -6.10 5.46
C ARG A 261 13.54 -6.44 3.99
N TYR A 262 12.65 -5.69 3.35
CA TYR A 262 12.31 -5.92 1.93
C TYR A 262 13.46 -5.51 1.00
N THR A 263 14.23 -4.48 1.33
CA THR A 263 15.38 -4.05 0.52
C THR A 263 16.58 -4.98 0.70
N ALA A 264 16.92 -5.36 1.93
CA ALA A 264 18.06 -6.23 2.21
C ALA A 264 17.81 -7.71 1.83
N GLY A 265 16.54 -8.14 1.82
CA GLY A 265 16.19 -9.54 1.59
C GLY A 265 16.75 -10.12 0.28
N PRO A 266 16.52 -9.54 -0.90
CA PRO A 266 17.07 -10.05 -2.15
C PRO A 266 18.60 -10.14 -2.14
N PHE A 267 19.29 -9.16 -1.54
CA PHE A 267 20.76 -9.20 -1.40
C PHE A 267 21.21 -10.32 -0.46
N PHE A 268 20.51 -10.54 0.64
CA PHE A 268 20.77 -11.65 1.55
C PHE A 268 20.63 -13.01 0.84
N PHE A 269 19.58 -13.18 0.05
CA PHE A 269 19.39 -14.41 -0.73
C PHE A 269 20.47 -14.58 -1.80
N ALA A 270 20.83 -13.53 -2.52
CA ALA A 270 21.84 -13.59 -3.57
C ALA A 270 23.28 -13.80 -3.03
N SER A 271 23.63 -13.15 -1.90
CA SER A 271 25.01 -13.15 -1.42
C SER A 271 25.30 -14.18 -0.31
N VAL A 272 24.29 -14.55 0.49
CA VAL A 272 24.46 -15.40 1.66
C VAL A 272 23.88 -16.80 1.47
N ILE A 273 22.66 -16.90 0.92
CA ILE A 273 22.00 -18.20 0.67
C ILE A 273 22.51 -18.83 -0.64
N GLY A 274 22.70 -18.01 -1.68
CA GLY A 274 23.20 -18.44 -2.99
C GLY A 274 22.16 -19.19 -3.83
N ASP A 275 22.53 -19.42 -5.10
CA ASP A 275 21.70 -20.14 -6.05
C ASP A 275 21.80 -21.65 -5.75
N GLY A 276 20.67 -22.29 -5.48
CA GLY A 276 20.60 -23.74 -5.26
C GLY A 276 20.16 -24.18 -3.88
N ALA A 277 19.87 -23.25 -2.96
CA ALA A 277 19.21 -23.60 -1.71
C ALA A 277 17.83 -24.22 -1.97
N GLN A 278 17.54 -25.36 -1.37
CA GLN A 278 16.31 -26.12 -1.60
C GLN A 278 15.58 -26.37 -0.27
N LEU A 279 14.26 -26.21 -0.32
CA LEU A 279 13.32 -26.66 0.69
C LEU A 279 12.77 -28.02 0.28
N LYS A 280 12.97 -29.03 1.12
CA LYS A 280 12.43 -30.39 0.88
C LYS A 280 11.15 -30.59 1.66
N ILE A 281 10.05 -30.88 0.98
CA ILE A 281 8.76 -31.28 1.57
C ILE A 281 8.44 -32.69 1.05
N PHE A 282 8.61 -33.71 1.90
CA PHE A 282 8.49 -35.12 1.50
C PHE A 282 9.40 -35.42 0.31
N SER A 283 8.81 -35.71 -0.87
CA SER A 283 9.52 -35.99 -2.12
C SER A 283 9.65 -34.79 -3.06
N LEU A 284 9.11 -33.64 -2.69
CA LEU A 284 9.14 -32.42 -3.49
C LEU A 284 10.28 -31.50 -3.03
N GLU A 285 11.10 -31.06 -3.98
CA GLU A 285 12.16 -30.08 -3.75
C GLU A 285 11.75 -28.75 -4.37
N PHE A 286 11.72 -27.69 -3.54
CA PHE A 286 11.42 -26.34 -3.97
C PHE A 286 12.67 -25.47 -3.83
N LEU A 287 12.97 -24.68 -4.85
CA LEU A 287 14.00 -23.66 -4.77
C LEU A 287 13.66 -22.64 -3.67
N PHE A 288 14.59 -22.43 -2.75
CA PHE A 288 14.45 -21.43 -1.69
C PHE A 288 15.09 -20.11 -2.12
N TYR A 289 14.30 -19.17 -2.55
CA TYR A 289 14.72 -17.85 -3.03
C TYR A 289 13.83 -16.73 -2.48
N ALA A 290 14.30 -15.49 -2.61
CA ALA A 290 13.64 -14.30 -2.06
C ALA A 290 12.16 -14.18 -2.46
N GLY A 291 11.82 -14.50 -3.71
CA GLY A 291 10.45 -14.41 -4.21
C GLY A 291 9.47 -15.29 -3.44
N ILE A 292 9.77 -16.59 -3.25
CA ILE A 292 8.93 -17.49 -2.45
C ILE A 292 8.87 -17.03 -0.99
N PHE A 293 10.01 -16.65 -0.42
CA PHE A 293 10.10 -16.20 0.95
C PHE A 293 9.17 -15.00 1.24
N PHE A 294 9.18 -14.00 0.38
CA PHE A 294 8.31 -12.84 0.53
C PHE A 294 6.86 -13.12 0.13
N ALA A 295 6.60 -13.95 -0.89
CA ALA A 295 5.25 -14.31 -1.28
C ALA A 295 4.49 -15.04 -0.16
N VAL A 296 5.14 -15.99 0.52
CA VAL A 296 4.58 -16.64 1.70
C VAL A 296 4.32 -15.62 2.82
N GLY A 297 5.22 -14.63 2.97
CA GLY A 297 5.03 -13.52 3.90
C GLY A 297 3.78 -12.69 3.60
N GLU A 298 3.46 -12.37 2.34
CA GLU A 298 2.27 -11.60 1.99
C GLU A 298 0.97 -12.34 2.36
N VAL A 299 0.91 -13.66 2.11
CA VAL A 299 -0.23 -14.49 2.54
C VAL A 299 -0.36 -14.51 4.06
N ALA A 300 0.76 -14.62 4.76
CA ALA A 300 0.80 -14.59 6.23
C ALA A 300 0.38 -13.22 6.79
N ASN A 301 0.74 -12.11 6.12
CA ASN A 301 0.26 -10.77 6.45
C ASN A 301 -1.27 -10.70 6.39
N MET A 302 -1.91 -11.27 5.36
CA MET A 302 -3.38 -11.30 5.24
C MET A 302 -4.03 -12.01 6.42
N ALA A 303 -3.44 -13.13 6.87
CA ALA A 303 -3.92 -13.84 8.06
C ALA A 303 -3.80 -12.98 9.33
N GLY A 304 -2.68 -12.27 9.51
CA GLY A 304 -2.47 -11.33 10.62
C GLY A 304 -3.50 -10.20 10.63
N VAL A 305 -3.76 -9.60 9.47
CA VAL A 305 -4.79 -8.57 9.31
C VAL A 305 -6.17 -9.07 9.73
N ALA A 306 -6.55 -10.29 9.31
CA ALA A 306 -7.84 -10.88 9.66
C ALA A 306 -7.98 -11.12 11.19
N MET A 307 -6.89 -11.42 11.89
CA MET A 307 -6.87 -11.64 13.34
C MET A 307 -6.93 -10.34 14.16
N THR A 308 -6.56 -9.21 13.59
CA THR A 308 -6.40 -7.93 14.31
C THR A 308 -7.65 -7.50 15.09
N PRO A 309 -8.88 -7.50 14.53
CA PRO A 309 -10.05 -7.05 15.28
C PRO A 309 -10.38 -7.94 16.49
N TRP A 310 -10.07 -9.22 16.40
CA TRP A 310 -10.31 -10.16 17.51
C TRP A 310 -9.30 -9.96 18.65
N ILE A 311 -8.01 -9.75 18.31
CA ILE A 311 -6.97 -9.53 19.30
C ILE A 311 -7.18 -8.19 20.01
N THR A 312 -7.46 -7.12 19.27
CA THR A 312 -7.63 -5.77 19.82
C THR A 312 -8.81 -5.64 20.75
N ARG A 313 -9.88 -6.40 20.52
CA ARG A 313 -11.04 -6.45 21.45
C ARG A 313 -10.68 -7.07 22.80
N LYS A 314 -9.71 -7.99 22.83
CA LYS A 314 -9.32 -8.67 24.07
C LYS A 314 -8.32 -7.87 24.91
N ILE A 315 -7.29 -7.30 24.29
CA ILE A 315 -6.15 -6.69 25.01
C ILE A 315 -5.99 -5.19 24.70
N GLY A 316 -6.83 -4.63 23.84
CA GLY A 316 -6.78 -3.21 23.47
C GLY A 316 -5.74 -2.91 22.36
N LYS A 317 -5.96 -1.80 21.62
CA LYS A 317 -5.12 -1.39 20.48
C LYS A 317 -3.67 -1.10 20.89
N LYS A 318 -3.49 -0.28 21.94
CA LYS A 318 -2.16 0.13 22.45
C LYS A 318 -1.32 -1.08 22.84
N SER A 319 -1.89 -2.00 23.63
CA SER A 319 -1.18 -3.20 24.11
C SER A 319 -0.84 -4.12 22.95
N THR A 320 -1.78 -4.34 22.02
CA THR A 320 -1.53 -5.14 20.80
C THR A 320 -0.37 -4.56 20.00
N PHE A 321 -0.36 -3.25 19.76
CA PHE A 321 0.71 -2.58 19.04
C PHE A 321 2.06 -2.75 19.72
N MET A 322 2.15 -2.47 21.03
CA MET A 322 3.40 -2.60 21.80
C MET A 322 3.93 -4.03 21.81
N TYR A 323 3.09 -5.02 22.14
CA TYR A 323 3.52 -6.43 22.18
C TYR A 323 3.95 -6.92 20.80
N SER A 324 3.25 -6.51 19.73
CA SER A 324 3.64 -6.85 18.37
C SER A 324 5.01 -6.29 18.00
N LEU A 325 5.33 -5.05 18.34
CA LEU A 325 6.65 -4.47 18.08
C LEU A 325 7.76 -5.18 18.87
N ILE A 326 7.54 -5.50 20.15
CA ILE A 326 8.49 -6.25 20.97
C ILE A 326 8.76 -7.63 20.37
N LEU A 327 7.70 -8.34 19.96
CA LEU A 327 7.83 -9.65 19.31
C LEU A 327 8.58 -9.56 17.98
N LEU A 328 8.32 -8.52 17.16
CA LEU A 328 9.04 -8.30 15.89
C LEU A 328 10.55 -8.10 16.12
N ILE A 329 10.92 -7.32 17.14
CA ILE A 329 12.34 -7.12 17.52
C ILE A 329 12.97 -8.46 17.93
N GLY A 330 12.33 -9.21 18.84
CA GLY A 330 12.85 -10.49 19.32
C GLY A 330 13.02 -11.52 18.21
N LEU A 331 11.98 -11.72 17.38
CA LEU A 331 12.00 -12.69 16.29
C LEU A 331 13.02 -12.31 15.21
N SER A 332 13.12 -11.02 14.87
CA SER A 332 14.11 -10.56 13.89
C SER A 332 15.55 -10.71 14.39
N SER A 333 15.78 -10.54 15.70
CA SER A 333 17.09 -10.81 16.32
C SER A 333 17.45 -12.30 16.28
N ILE A 334 16.48 -13.17 16.56
CA ILE A 334 16.68 -14.63 16.48
C ILE A 334 16.95 -15.07 15.04
N PHE A 335 16.29 -14.45 14.04
CA PHE A 335 16.49 -14.77 12.63
C PHE A 335 17.96 -14.69 12.21
N PHE A 336 18.74 -13.78 12.78
CA PHE A 336 20.16 -13.60 12.48
C PHE A 336 21.03 -14.82 12.88
N PHE A 337 20.61 -15.59 13.88
CA PHE A 337 21.36 -16.73 14.40
C PHE A 337 20.98 -18.07 13.76
N ILE A 338 20.09 -18.09 12.78
CA ILE A 338 19.65 -19.33 12.13
C ILE A 338 20.78 -19.86 11.24
N PRO A 339 21.20 -21.12 11.41
CA PRO A 339 22.26 -21.71 10.58
C PRO A 339 21.80 -21.91 9.14
N LEU A 340 22.73 -21.75 8.18
CA LEU A 340 22.51 -21.94 6.75
C LEU A 340 22.51 -23.42 6.36
N THR A 341 21.54 -24.16 6.86
CA THR A 341 21.35 -25.59 6.61
C THR A 341 19.93 -25.83 6.10
N SER A 342 19.66 -27.00 5.53
CA SER A 342 18.30 -27.34 5.05
C SER A 342 17.24 -27.22 6.16
N GLY A 343 17.56 -27.60 7.40
CA GLY A 343 16.69 -27.36 8.55
C GLY A 343 16.57 -25.88 8.91
N GLY A 344 17.66 -25.12 8.77
CA GLY A 344 17.67 -23.67 8.99
C GLY A 344 16.82 -22.91 7.99
N TYR A 345 16.78 -23.31 6.73
CA TYR A 345 15.90 -22.69 5.73
C TYR A 345 14.41 -22.88 6.05
N TRP A 346 14.04 -24.04 6.61
CA TRP A 346 12.69 -24.26 7.12
C TRP A 346 12.36 -23.37 8.32
N LEU A 347 13.32 -23.22 9.23
CA LEU A 347 13.16 -22.32 10.37
C LEU A 347 13.05 -20.87 9.91
N MET A 348 13.85 -20.44 8.91
CA MET A 348 13.73 -19.10 8.29
C MET A 348 12.34 -18.89 7.69
N MET A 349 11.78 -19.88 6.97
CA MET A 349 10.45 -19.81 6.40
C MET A 349 9.37 -19.72 7.48
N LEU A 350 9.48 -20.52 8.54
CA LEU A 350 8.56 -20.45 9.67
C LEU A 350 8.61 -19.07 10.35
N MET A 351 9.82 -18.57 10.60
CA MET A 351 10.02 -17.24 11.18
C MET A 351 9.45 -16.14 10.28
N GLN A 352 9.61 -16.28 8.94
CA GLN A 352 8.99 -15.39 7.98
C GLN A 352 7.48 -15.35 8.15
N VAL A 353 6.81 -16.50 8.23
CA VAL A 353 5.37 -16.59 8.45
C VAL A 353 4.96 -15.89 9.73
N VAL A 354 5.65 -16.19 10.85
CA VAL A 354 5.30 -15.60 12.15
C VAL A 354 5.53 -14.09 12.16
N ILE A 355 6.68 -13.61 11.67
CA ILE A 355 6.97 -12.17 11.57
C ILE A 355 5.94 -11.47 10.68
N SER A 356 5.55 -12.08 9.56
CA SER A 356 4.57 -11.51 8.65
C SER A 356 3.17 -11.48 9.26
N VAL A 357 2.74 -12.51 9.99
CA VAL A 357 1.46 -12.47 10.74
C VAL A 357 1.46 -11.29 11.72
N ILE A 358 2.53 -11.09 12.48
CA ILE A 358 2.63 -9.99 13.44
C ILE A 358 2.66 -8.63 12.70
N THR A 359 3.38 -8.51 11.60
CA THR A 359 3.39 -7.32 10.74
C THR A 359 1.98 -7.01 10.21
N GLY A 360 1.24 -8.05 9.80
CA GLY A 360 -0.16 -7.96 9.37
C GLY A 360 -1.08 -7.46 10.49
N ILE A 361 -0.82 -7.83 11.75
CA ILE A 361 -1.58 -7.32 12.91
C ILE A 361 -1.31 -5.83 13.13
N VAL A 362 -0.07 -5.37 12.99
CA VAL A 362 0.32 -3.98 13.21
C VAL A 362 -0.26 -3.04 12.16
N SER A 363 -0.29 -3.45 10.89
CA SER A 363 -0.67 -2.59 9.76
C SER A 363 -2.05 -1.91 9.90
N PRO A 364 -3.16 -2.63 10.19
CA PRO A 364 -4.46 -1.99 10.38
C PRO A 364 -4.54 -1.17 11.66
N LEU A 365 -3.75 -1.50 12.70
CA LEU A 365 -3.70 -0.73 13.94
C LEU A 365 -3.18 0.68 13.73
N VAL A 366 -2.13 0.85 12.94
CA VAL A 366 -1.56 2.14 12.59
C VAL A 366 -2.67 3.07 12.06
N TRP A 367 -3.42 2.64 11.05
CA TRP A 367 -4.49 3.44 10.46
C TRP A 367 -5.64 3.70 11.41
N SER A 368 -6.03 2.69 12.20
CA SER A 368 -7.08 2.81 13.19
C SER A 368 -6.72 3.78 14.32
N MET A 369 -5.47 3.76 14.79
CA MET A 369 -5.00 4.63 15.86
C MET A 369 -4.83 6.09 15.39
N TYR A 370 -4.35 6.31 14.15
CA TYR A 370 -4.32 7.66 13.57
C TYR A 370 -5.73 8.28 13.45
N ALA A 371 -6.73 7.48 13.17
CA ALA A 371 -8.11 7.96 13.10
C ALA A 371 -8.75 8.22 14.49
N ASP A 372 -8.13 7.77 15.57
CA ASP A 372 -8.60 7.97 16.95
C ASP A 372 -7.94 9.19 17.65
N ILE A 373 -6.81 9.67 17.14
CA ILE A 373 -6.05 10.84 17.65
C ILE A 373 -6.50 12.12 16.98
#